data_2a7d8c86bad8601979704d6214fb050b
#
_entry.id   2a7d8c86bad8601979704d6214fb050b
#
_cell.length_a   1.000
_cell.length_b   1.000
_cell.length_c   1.000
_cell.angle_alpha   90.00
_cell.angle_beta   90.00
_cell.angle_gamma   90.00
#
_symmetry.space_group_name_H-M   'P 1'
#
loop_
_entity.id
_entity.type
_entity.pdbx_description
1 polymer ?
#
loop_
_entity_poly.entity_id
_entity_poly.type
_entity_poly.pdbx_seq_one_letter_code
_entity_poly.pdbx_strand_id
1 'polypeptide(L)'
;WDNFAIECKRYKAGGKKTMYKNEWWQQAVDSAGDNLIPLLIFKYDRREPMCVIPLYLVTSVETANWQCTYLCPLSEICERLDEILQKANGFKQLSS
;
A
#
# COMPACT_ATOMS: atom_id res chain seq x y z
N TRP A 1 0.09 12.92 1.06
CA TRP A 1 -0.46 11.63 0.64
C TRP A 1 -1.87 11.77 0.03
N ASP A 2 -2.07 12.87 -0.69
CA ASP A 2 -3.40 13.20 -1.23
C ASP A 2 -3.91 12.22 -2.28
N ASN A 3 -3.01 11.46 -2.91
CA ASN A 3 -3.38 10.52 -3.96
C ASN A 3 -3.70 9.12 -3.43
N PHE A 4 -3.62 8.92 -2.12
CA PHE A 4 -3.76 7.60 -1.50
C PHE A 4 -5.01 7.49 -0.65
N ALA A 5 -5.62 6.31 -0.69
CA ALA A 5 -6.60 5.89 0.31
C ALA A 5 -5.89 4.91 1.25
N ILE A 6 -5.67 5.34 2.48
CA ILE A 6 -4.87 4.58 3.45
C ILE A 6 -5.80 3.86 4.41
N GLU A 7 -5.69 2.53 4.44
CA GLU A 7 -6.35 1.68 5.44
C GLU A 7 -5.33 1.27 6.49
N CYS A 8 -5.68 1.42 7.76
CA CYS A 8 -4.82 1.04 8.87
C CYS A 8 -5.47 -0.06 9.68
N LYS A 9 -4.72 -1.12 9.93
CA LYS A 9 -5.19 -2.26 10.73
C LYS A 9 -4.20 -2.54 11.85
N ARG A 10 -4.73 -2.81 13.04
CA ARG A 10 -3.91 -3.17 14.19
C ARG A 10 -4.49 -4.41 14.84
N TYR A 11 -3.66 -5.41 15.02
CA TYR A 11 -4.10 -6.68 15.60
C TYR A 11 -3.17 -7.12 16.72
N LYS A 12 -3.73 -7.77 17.72
CA LYS A 12 -2.94 -8.41 18.74
C LYS A 12 -2.17 -9.57 18.13
N ALA A 13 -0.95 -9.78 18.63
CA ALA A 13 -0.08 -10.79 18.08
C ALA A 13 -0.70 -12.17 18.16
N GLY A 14 -1.05 -12.71 17.04
CA GLY A 14 -1.37 -14.11 16.90
C GLY A 14 -0.13 -14.88 16.46
N GLY A 15 0.96 -14.78 17.20
CA GLY A 15 2.14 -15.59 16.97
C GLY A 15 2.88 -15.31 15.67
N LYS A 16 2.87 -16.18 14.72
CA LYS A 16 3.85 -16.26 13.63
C LYS A 16 3.51 -15.51 12.35
N LYS A 17 2.40 -14.78 12.26
CA LYS A 17 1.96 -14.25 10.98
C LYS A 17 2.44 -12.83 10.77
N THR A 18 3.26 -12.65 9.75
CA THR A 18 3.64 -11.34 9.23
C THR A 18 2.83 -10.98 7.98
N MET A 19 1.87 -11.84 7.61
CA MET A 19 1.07 -11.66 6.40
C MET A 19 -0.23 -10.93 6.69
N TYR A 20 -0.68 -10.18 5.72
CA TYR A 20 -1.96 -9.50 5.79
C TYR A 20 -3.06 -10.41 5.22
N LYS A 21 -4.31 -10.11 5.59
CA LYS A 21 -5.47 -10.82 5.02
C LYS A 21 -5.86 -10.15 3.70
N ASN A 22 -6.26 -10.97 2.71
CA ASN A 22 -6.71 -10.46 1.42
C ASN A 22 -7.89 -9.49 1.56
N GLU A 23 -8.77 -9.74 2.51
CA GLU A 23 -9.93 -8.85 2.76
C GLU A 23 -9.51 -7.46 3.21
N TRP A 24 -8.38 -7.32 3.91
CA TRP A 24 -7.86 -6.01 4.28
C TRP A 24 -7.44 -5.22 3.05
N TRP A 25 -6.76 -5.90 2.13
CA TRP A 25 -6.34 -5.27 0.88
C TRP A 25 -7.55 -4.90 0.02
N GLN A 26 -8.56 -5.78 -0.03
CA GLN A 26 -9.77 -5.49 -0.78
C GLN A 26 -10.50 -4.27 -0.19
N GLN A 27 -10.52 -4.13 1.13
CA GLN A 27 -11.08 -2.94 1.77
C GLN A 27 -10.35 -1.67 1.35
N ALA A 28 -9.01 -1.74 1.25
CA ALA A 28 -8.22 -0.60 0.80
C ALA A 28 -8.54 -0.24 -0.65
N VAL A 29 -8.67 -1.24 -1.50
CA VAL A 29 -9.02 -1.05 -2.92
C VAL A 29 -10.41 -0.43 -3.03
N ASP A 30 -11.38 -0.94 -2.27
CA ASP A 30 -12.75 -0.44 -2.29
C ASP A 30 -12.82 1.02 -1.81
N SER A 31 -12.06 1.34 -0.77
CA SER A 31 -11.99 2.71 -0.25
C SER A 31 -11.34 3.68 -1.23
N ALA A 32 -10.39 3.20 -2.02
CA ALA A 32 -9.71 4.03 -3.01
C ALA A 32 -10.62 4.44 -4.16
N GLY A 33 -11.53 3.55 -4.57
CA GLY A 33 -12.39 3.80 -5.71
C GLY A 33 -11.57 3.96 -6.99
N ASP A 34 -12.03 4.83 -7.89
CA ASP A 34 -11.40 5.03 -9.19
C ASP A 34 -10.35 6.14 -9.20
N ASN A 35 -10.30 6.96 -8.14
CA ASN A 35 -9.50 8.19 -8.15
C ASN A 35 -8.28 8.15 -7.24
N LEU A 36 -8.18 7.17 -6.36
CA LEU A 36 -7.11 7.09 -5.37
C LEU A 36 -6.36 5.77 -5.50
N ILE A 37 -5.16 5.77 -4.95
CA ILE A 37 -4.30 4.59 -4.94
C ILE A 37 -4.46 3.91 -3.58
N PRO A 38 -4.82 2.62 -3.52
CA PRO A 38 -4.95 1.93 -2.25
C PRO A 38 -3.59 1.71 -1.58
N LEU A 39 -3.57 1.86 -0.26
CA LEU A 39 -2.39 1.63 0.57
C LEU A 39 -2.87 1.01 1.88
N LEU A 40 -2.28 -0.10 2.26
CA LEU A 40 -2.60 -0.78 3.51
C LEU A 40 -1.42 -0.70 4.45
N ILE A 41 -1.67 -0.21 5.67
CA ILE A 41 -0.69 -0.24 6.75
C ILE A 41 -1.26 -1.12 7.86
N PHE A 42 -0.50 -2.10 8.30
CA PHE A 42 -0.94 -2.95 9.39
C PHE A 42 0.17 -3.20 10.38
N LYS A 43 -0.20 -3.45 11.61
CA LYS A 43 0.75 -3.70 12.69
C LYS A 43 0.21 -4.79 13.61
N TYR A 44 1.04 -5.81 13.87
CA TYR A 44 0.83 -6.76 14.94
C TYR A 44 1.59 -6.29 16.18
N ASP A 45 1.09 -6.61 17.36
CA ASP A 45 1.75 -6.27 18.61
C ASP A 45 3.20 -6.76 18.61
N ARG A 46 4.11 -5.90 19.09
CA ARG A 46 5.56 -6.18 19.18
C ARG A 46 6.24 -6.39 17.84
N ARG A 47 5.59 -6.01 16.74
CA ARG A 47 6.18 -6.06 15.40
C ARG A 47 6.21 -4.66 14.82
N GLU A 48 7.13 -4.44 13.89
CA GLU A 48 7.17 -3.15 13.19
C GLU A 48 5.96 -3.01 12.27
N PRO A 49 5.53 -1.76 11.98
CA PRO A 49 4.47 -1.54 11.01
C PRO A 49 4.87 -2.04 9.64
N MET A 50 3.94 -2.71 8.96
CA MET A 50 4.13 -3.20 7.61
C MET A 50 3.21 -2.45 6.65
N CYS A 51 3.60 -2.41 5.39
CA CYS A 51 2.87 -1.72 4.36
C CYS A 51 2.66 -2.63 3.15
N VAL A 52 1.44 -2.63 2.61
CA VAL A 52 1.13 -3.24 1.33
C VAL A 52 0.85 -2.11 0.35
N ILE A 53 1.56 -2.09 -0.76
CA ILE A 53 1.53 -1.01 -1.73
C ILE A 53 1.46 -1.63 -3.13
N PRO A 54 0.78 -0.99 -4.09
CA PRO A 54 0.79 -1.49 -5.46
C PRO A 54 2.22 -1.61 -6.00
N LEU A 55 2.50 -2.72 -6.65
CA LEU A 55 3.86 -3.05 -7.09
C LEU A 55 4.43 -2.01 -8.06
N TYR A 56 3.59 -1.39 -8.89
CA TYR A 56 4.06 -0.43 -9.89
C TYR A 56 4.72 0.81 -9.26
N LEU A 57 4.40 1.13 -8.01
CA LEU A 57 4.98 2.29 -7.32
C LEU A 57 6.43 2.06 -6.89
N VAL A 58 6.85 0.80 -6.76
CA VAL A 58 8.18 0.45 -6.26
C VAL A 58 9.06 -0.26 -7.29
N THR A 59 8.54 -0.44 -8.50
CA THR A 59 9.28 -1.09 -9.59
C THR A 59 9.20 -0.23 -10.86
N SER A 60 9.84 -0.70 -11.91
CA SER A 60 9.78 -0.03 -13.22
C SER A 60 8.53 -0.38 -14.03
N VAL A 61 7.62 -1.19 -13.49
CA VAL A 61 6.36 -1.51 -14.13
C VAL A 61 5.49 -0.26 -14.20
N GLU A 62 4.98 0.07 -15.37
CA GLU A 62 4.23 1.31 -15.59
C GLU A 62 2.73 1.16 -15.45
N THR A 63 2.22 -0.06 -15.43
CA THR A 63 0.79 -0.31 -15.40
C THR A 63 0.31 -0.47 -13.96
N ALA A 64 -0.64 0.39 -13.57
CA ALA A 64 -1.28 0.28 -12.27
C ALA A 64 -2.17 -0.96 -12.23
N ASN A 65 -1.86 -1.88 -11.34
CA ASN A 65 -2.64 -3.10 -11.15
C ASN A 65 -2.74 -3.40 -9.66
N TRP A 66 -3.94 -3.24 -9.10
CA TRP A 66 -4.15 -3.42 -7.67
C TRP A 66 -4.02 -4.87 -7.21
N GLN A 67 -4.01 -5.82 -8.15
CA GLN A 67 -3.78 -7.23 -7.81
C GLN A 67 -2.29 -7.55 -7.61
N CYS A 68 -1.41 -6.70 -8.13
CA CYS A 68 0.03 -6.85 -7.95
C CYS A 68 0.49 -5.93 -6.85
N THR A 69 0.86 -6.50 -5.71
CA THR A 69 1.23 -5.75 -4.51
C THR A 69 2.64 -6.08 -4.05
N TYR A 70 3.17 -5.18 -3.22
CA TYR A 70 4.48 -5.34 -2.59
C TYR A 70 4.31 -5.16 -1.08
N LEU A 71 4.74 -6.15 -0.33
CA LEU A 71 4.70 -6.13 1.14
C LEU A 71 6.09 -5.81 1.67
N CYS A 72 6.19 -4.79 2.51
CA CYS A 72 7.48 -4.37 3.07
C CYS A 72 7.25 -3.65 4.40
N PRO A 73 8.31 -3.48 5.20
CA PRO A 73 8.22 -2.60 6.37
C PRO A 73 7.87 -1.17 5.94
N LEU A 74 7.09 -0.47 6.75
CA LEU A 74 6.73 0.91 6.47
C LEU A 74 7.97 1.80 6.33
N SER A 75 9.04 1.50 7.06
CA SER A 75 10.29 2.25 6.98
C SER A 75 10.89 2.23 5.57
N GLU A 76 10.75 1.13 4.84
CA GLU A 76 11.24 1.06 3.46
C GLU A 76 10.48 2.02 2.55
N ILE A 77 9.16 2.14 2.75
CA ILE A 77 8.36 3.11 1.99
C ILE A 77 8.81 4.53 2.28
N CYS A 78 9.11 4.84 3.53
CA CYS A 78 9.60 6.17 3.91
C CYS A 78 10.94 6.50 3.26
N GLU A 79 11.82 5.51 3.11
CA GLU A 79 13.11 5.69 2.43
C GLU A 79 12.96 5.96 0.93
N ARG A 80 11.90 5.45 0.32
CA ARG A 80 11.64 5.59 -1.11
C ARG A 80 10.52 6.57 -1.41
N LEU A 81 10.19 7.41 -0.45
CA LEU A 81 8.98 8.24 -0.51
C LEU A 81 8.94 9.15 -1.74
N ASP A 82 10.05 9.81 -2.07
CA ASP A 82 10.09 10.74 -3.21
C ASP A 82 9.77 10.02 -4.52
N GLU A 83 10.35 8.85 -4.72
CA GLU A 83 10.12 8.03 -5.91
C GLU A 83 8.65 7.60 -5.99
N ILE A 84 8.10 7.15 -4.86
CA ILE A 84 6.72 6.67 -4.79
C ILE A 84 5.75 7.81 -5.07
N LEU A 85 5.98 8.99 -4.49
CA LEU A 85 5.11 10.14 -4.69
C LEU A 85 5.13 10.62 -6.13
N GLN A 86 6.27 10.58 -6.80
CA GLN A 86 6.36 10.95 -8.21
C GLN A 86 5.51 10.03 -9.08
N LYS A 87 5.58 8.73 -8.84
CA LYS A 87 4.74 7.77 -9.58
C LYS A 87 3.26 7.92 -9.25
N ALA A 88 2.94 8.18 -7.99
CA ALA A 88 1.56 8.41 -7.56
C ALA A 88 0.97 9.65 -8.23
N ASN A 89 1.75 10.71 -8.39
CA ASN A 89 1.30 11.91 -9.10
C ASN A 89 1.01 11.61 -10.57
N GLY A 90 1.80 10.75 -11.19
CA GLY A 90 1.58 10.32 -12.57
C GLY A 90 0.29 9.52 -12.76
N PHE A 91 -0.21 8.88 -11.72
CA PHE A 91 -1.44 8.09 -11.78
C PHE A 91 -2.64 8.92 -12.26
N LYS A 92 -2.78 10.14 -11.76
CA LYS A 92 -3.88 11.02 -12.17
C LYS A 92 -3.82 11.38 -13.65
N GLN A 93 -2.62 11.51 -14.20
CA GLN A 93 -2.45 11.81 -15.61
C GLN A 93 -2.80 10.61 -16.50
N LEU A 94 -2.55 9.41 -16.00
CA LEU A 94 -2.84 8.17 -16.73
C LEU A 94 -4.33 7.81 -16.69
N SER A 95 -5.03 8.21 -15.64
CA SER A 95 -6.44 7.87 -15.44
C SER A 95 -7.41 8.89 -16.03
N SER A 96 -6.92 10.01 -16.50
CA SER A 96 -7.78 11.06 -17.08
C SER A 96 -8.05 10.86 -18.60
#